data_e108381ce3ebde1aaa66af7577a5e882
#
_entry.id   e108381ce3ebde1aaa66af7577a5e882
#
_cell.length_a   1.000
_cell.length_b   1.000
_cell.length_c   1.000
_cell.angle_alpha   90.00
_cell.angle_beta   90.00
_cell.angle_gamma   90.00
#
_symmetry.space_group_name_H-M   'P 1'
#
loop_
_entity.id
_entity.type
_entity.pdbx_description
1 polymer ?
#
loop_
_entity_poly.entity_id
_entity_poly.type
_entity_poly.pdbx_seq_one_letter_code
_entity_poly.pdbx_strand_id
1 'polypeptide(L)'
;MNSNKATETKLNGISAPSGERRDRIVDALDKVTRRLMNLQRPDNEDELKALDGDAARRGYFARDFGMDVWDWPQGIGLYGLAKVGAYFEDGRFSEYAKPWMMQRLEEGLPSRNINTTAPLLSLMELPEAEALSLEWAEWLASGLPRTEEDGYQHVTTGATAAEVTLNENEIWIDTLFMAILFTARMGVKYDRADWRQSSLHQLLLHIKYLYDRKTGLFFHGWNFTGRHNFSEAFWCRGNGWFTLGLPEYIDLMRPYLDEGVLLYLTQTFRSQSEALLQVQHEEGLWHTLLDDSTSYAETSGSAAIAAGILFGVRRGLLDERFAEAAMKAVEAVLERIGEDGSVEGVSAGTPIGKLREDYAQIVMAPMAYGQALTIALLGEALYRG
;
A
#
# COMPACT_ATOMS: atom_id res chain seq x y z
N MET A 1 0.03 14.73 42.56
CA MET A 1 0.13 15.94 41.75
C MET A 1 1.48 15.93 41.07
N ASN A 2 1.58 15.43 39.87
CA ASN A 2 2.71 15.65 38.95
C ASN A 2 2.13 15.69 37.56
N SER A 3 2.08 16.88 37.01
CA SER A 3 1.59 17.20 35.68
C SER A 3 2.61 16.76 34.62
N ASN A 4 2.27 15.77 33.80
CA ASN A 4 2.96 15.51 32.54
C ASN A 4 2.61 16.64 31.56
N LYS A 5 3.50 17.60 31.42
CA LYS A 5 3.51 18.54 30.30
C LYS A 5 4.08 17.78 29.10
N ALA A 6 3.20 17.34 28.19
CA ALA A 6 3.59 16.98 26.85
C ALA A 6 4.26 18.19 26.19
N THR A 7 5.48 18.02 25.74
CA THR A 7 6.27 19.04 25.04
C THR A 7 5.68 19.14 23.62
N GLU A 8 4.88 20.17 23.37
CA GLU A 8 4.53 20.59 22.01
C GLU A 8 5.80 21.03 21.28
N THR A 9 6.29 20.18 20.42
CA THR A 9 7.34 20.54 19.46
C THR A 9 6.68 21.37 18.36
N LYS A 10 6.87 22.68 18.40
CA LYS A 10 6.48 23.58 17.30
C LYS A 10 7.22 23.18 16.02
N LEU A 11 6.48 22.60 15.08
CA LEU A 11 6.91 22.38 13.72
C LEU A 11 6.81 23.71 12.95
N ASN A 12 7.97 24.27 12.61
CA ASN A 12 8.07 25.49 11.82
C ASN A 12 7.99 25.15 10.33
N GLY A 13 7.07 25.79 9.60
CA GLY A 13 7.38 26.19 8.23
C GLY A 13 6.41 25.89 7.11
N ILE A 14 5.40 25.01 7.22
CA ILE A 14 4.34 24.94 6.20
C ILE A 14 3.01 25.23 6.89
N SER A 15 2.36 26.31 6.45
CA SER A 15 1.03 26.69 6.91
C SER A 15 0.06 25.53 6.66
N ALA A 16 -0.80 25.25 7.65
CA ALA A 16 -2.00 24.44 7.45
C ALA A 16 -2.71 24.89 6.15
N PRO A 17 -3.34 23.97 5.41
CA PRO A 17 -4.12 24.37 4.24
C PRO A 17 -5.05 25.52 4.62
N SER A 18 -5.17 26.55 3.76
CA SER A 18 -6.15 27.63 3.93
C SER A 18 -7.53 27.01 4.17
N GLY A 19 -8.43 27.69 4.86
CA GLY A 19 -9.76 27.17 5.17
C GLY A 19 -10.43 26.50 3.97
N GLU A 20 -10.43 27.17 2.80
CA GLU A 20 -11.02 26.65 1.57
C GLU A 20 -10.33 25.36 1.05
N ARG A 21 -9.01 25.28 1.08
CA ARG A 21 -8.27 24.08 0.68
C ARG A 21 -8.54 22.92 1.63
N ARG A 22 -8.58 23.18 2.92
CA ARG A 22 -8.90 22.21 3.95
C ARG A 22 -10.31 21.64 3.73
N ASP A 23 -11.28 22.51 3.47
CA ASP A 23 -12.67 22.12 3.24
C ASP A 23 -12.81 21.22 1.99
N ARG A 24 -12.09 21.53 0.89
CA ARG A 24 -12.03 20.68 -0.30
C ARG A 24 -11.48 19.27 0.03
N ILE A 25 -10.40 19.20 0.81
CA ILE A 25 -9.80 17.91 1.18
C ILE A 25 -10.74 17.11 2.10
N VAL A 26 -11.42 17.76 3.05
CA VAL A 26 -12.40 17.11 3.94
C VAL A 26 -13.59 16.55 3.15
N ASP A 27 -14.16 17.34 2.23
CA ASP A 27 -15.27 16.91 1.37
C ASP A 27 -14.85 15.72 0.49
N ALA A 28 -13.68 15.81 -0.14
CA ALA A 28 -13.12 14.74 -0.95
C ALA A 28 -12.88 13.46 -0.15
N LEU A 29 -12.28 13.59 1.05
CA LEU A 29 -12.03 12.46 1.95
C LEU A 29 -13.33 11.74 2.33
N ASP A 30 -14.38 12.49 2.67
CA ASP A 30 -15.67 11.93 3.02
C ASP A 30 -16.36 11.24 1.81
N LYS A 31 -16.31 11.84 0.61
CA LYS A 31 -16.84 11.24 -0.63
C LYS A 31 -16.12 9.92 -0.97
N VAL A 32 -14.78 9.94 -0.98
CA VAL A 32 -13.96 8.77 -1.30
C VAL A 32 -14.17 7.65 -0.27
N THR A 33 -14.28 8.00 1.02
CA THR A 33 -14.56 7.04 2.10
C THR A 33 -15.92 6.38 1.92
N ARG A 34 -16.97 7.18 1.67
CA ARG A 34 -18.33 6.65 1.40
C ARG A 34 -18.33 5.77 0.15
N ARG A 35 -17.64 6.18 -0.91
CA ARG A 35 -17.53 5.37 -2.13
C ARG A 35 -16.86 4.04 -1.86
N LEU A 36 -15.74 4.02 -1.13
CA LEU A 36 -15.05 2.78 -0.76
C LEU A 36 -15.96 1.79 -0.03
N MET A 37 -16.69 2.27 0.98
CA MET A 37 -17.59 1.42 1.78
C MET A 37 -18.76 0.84 0.95
N ASN A 38 -19.12 1.47 -0.16
CA ASN A 38 -20.20 1.07 -1.07
C ASN A 38 -19.69 0.60 -2.44
N LEU A 39 -18.39 0.37 -2.57
CA LEU A 39 -17.81 -0.10 -3.82
C LEU A 39 -18.28 -1.52 -4.09
N GLN A 40 -18.93 -1.71 -5.24
CA GLN A 40 -19.46 -3.00 -5.68
C GLN A 40 -18.78 -3.43 -6.98
N ARG A 41 -18.89 -4.71 -7.28
CA ARG A 41 -18.49 -5.22 -8.59
C ARG A 41 -19.33 -4.56 -9.67
N PRO A 42 -18.75 -4.29 -10.84
CA PRO A 42 -19.52 -3.78 -11.96
C PRO A 42 -20.65 -4.75 -12.35
N ASP A 43 -21.86 -4.23 -12.60
CA ASP A 43 -23.01 -5.04 -13.05
C ASP A 43 -22.80 -5.60 -14.49
N ASN A 44 -21.80 -5.08 -15.21
CA ASN A 44 -21.45 -5.42 -16.57
C ASN A 44 -20.21 -6.32 -16.68
N GLU A 45 -20.01 -7.24 -15.74
CA GLU A 45 -18.88 -8.18 -15.77
C GLU A 45 -18.68 -8.85 -17.14
N ASP A 46 -19.79 -9.20 -17.83
CA ASP A 46 -19.74 -9.83 -19.15
C ASP A 46 -19.34 -8.86 -20.26
N GLU A 47 -19.70 -7.57 -20.16
CA GLU A 47 -19.24 -6.54 -21.10
C GLU A 47 -17.75 -6.27 -20.94
N LEU A 48 -17.26 -6.26 -19.69
CA LEU A 48 -15.86 -6.07 -19.39
C LEU A 48 -15.02 -7.29 -19.80
N LYS A 49 -15.56 -8.51 -19.68
CA LYS A 49 -14.97 -9.74 -20.23
C LYS A 49 -14.97 -9.74 -21.77
N ALA A 50 -15.95 -9.09 -22.38
CA ALA A 50 -16.12 -9.01 -23.83
C ALA A 50 -15.25 -7.93 -24.49
N LEU A 51 -14.68 -6.98 -23.69
CA LEU A 51 -13.83 -5.91 -24.23
C LEU A 51 -12.56 -6.42 -24.93
N ASP A 52 -12.07 -7.57 -24.60
CA ASP A 52 -11.27 -8.49 -25.42
C ASP A 52 -10.95 -9.75 -24.58
N GLY A 53 -10.79 -10.90 -25.19
CA GLY A 53 -10.43 -12.17 -24.53
C GLY A 53 -9.09 -12.11 -23.78
N ASP A 54 -8.60 -10.92 -23.44
CA ASP A 54 -7.30 -10.58 -22.91
C ASP A 54 -7.37 -9.81 -21.58
N ALA A 55 -8.59 -9.60 -21.07
CA ALA A 55 -8.80 -8.80 -19.87
C ALA A 55 -7.98 -9.30 -18.66
N ALA A 56 -7.86 -10.62 -18.49
CA ALA A 56 -7.06 -11.20 -17.41
C ALA A 56 -5.56 -10.90 -17.55
N ARG A 57 -5.00 -10.90 -18.78
CA ARG A 57 -3.60 -10.48 -19.01
C ARG A 57 -3.38 -9.00 -18.71
N ARG A 58 -4.43 -8.20 -18.82
CA ARG A 58 -4.43 -6.76 -18.54
C ARG A 58 -4.79 -6.44 -17.09
N GLY A 59 -4.74 -7.44 -16.20
CA GLY A 59 -4.97 -7.29 -14.77
C GLY A 59 -6.43 -7.17 -14.35
N TYR A 60 -7.37 -7.39 -15.27
CA TYR A 60 -8.79 -7.29 -14.96
C TYR A 60 -9.32 -8.61 -14.41
N PHE A 61 -9.54 -8.65 -13.11
CA PHE A 61 -10.24 -9.72 -12.42
C PHE A 61 -11.46 -9.15 -11.69
N ALA A 62 -12.66 -9.63 -12.04
CA ALA A 62 -13.92 -9.14 -11.47
C ALA A 62 -13.94 -9.17 -9.92
N ARG A 63 -13.27 -10.15 -9.30
CA ARG A 63 -13.13 -10.28 -7.84
C ARG A 63 -12.39 -9.12 -7.17
N ASP A 64 -11.55 -8.39 -7.90
CA ASP A 64 -10.75 -7.28 -7.36
C ASP A 64 -11.58 -6.00 -7.20
N PHE A 65 -12.75 -5.98 -7.82
CA PHE A 65 -13.71 -4.89 -7.70
C PHE A 65 -14.62 -5.12 -6.49
N GLY A 66 -15.02 -4.05 -5.87
CA GLY A 66 -15.85 -4.10 -4.68
C GLY A 66 -15.09 -4.44 -3.41
N MET A 67 -15.84 -4.56 -2.33
CA MET A 67 -15.32 -4.85 -0.99
C MET A 67 -15.84 -6.19 -0.45
N ASP A 68 -16.25 -7.11 -1.32
CA ASP A 68 -16.96 -8.34 -0.96
C ASP A 68 -16.11 -9.61 -1.00
N VAL A 69 -14.77 -9.49 -1.14
CA VAL A 69 -13.83 -10.62 -1.18
C VAL A 69 -12.78 -10.46 -0.08
N TRP A 70 -12.25 -11.59 0.43
CA TRP A 70 -11.09 -11.59 1.30
C TRP A 70 -9.81 -11.75 0.48
N ASP A 71 -9.26 -10.63 0.01
CA ASP A 71 -7.98 -10.62 -0.70
C ASP A 71 -7.29 -9.25 -0.51
N TRP A 72 -6.13 -9.05 -1.11
CA TRP A 72 -5.32 -7.85 -0.94
C TRP A 72 -6.01 -6.54 -1.37
N PRO A 73 -6.83 -6.47 -2.45
CA PRO A 73 -7.48 -5.21 -2.80
C PRO A 73 -8.38 -4.67 -1.69
N GLN A 74 -9.16 -5.57 -1.08
CA GLN A 74 -10.06 -5.25 0.02
C GLN A 74 -9.29 -5.02 1.33
N GLY A 75 -8.19 -5.76 1.52
CA GLY A 75 -7.28 -5.55 2.65
C GLY A 75 -6.72 -4.12 2.67
N ILE A 76 -6.31 -3.60 1.50
CA ILE A 76 -5.88 -2.21 1.37
C ILE A 76 -7.06 -1.26 1.54
N GLY A 77 -8.27 -1.63 1.08
CA GLY A 77 -9.50 -0.89 1.37
C GLY A 77 -9.70 -0.69 2.87
N LEU A 78 -9.60 -1.76 3.65
CA LEU A 78 -9.68 -1.71 5.12
C LEU A 78 -8.56 -0.86 5.74
N TYR A 79 -7.35 -0.91 5.19
CA TYR A 79 -6.25 -0.05 5.64
C TYR A 79 -6.59 1.44 5.49
N GLY A 80 -7.16 1.86 4.36
CA GLY A 80 -7.60 3.25 4.18
C GLY A 80 -8.64 3.67 5.23
N LEU A 81 -9.64 2.83 5.48
CA LEU A 81 -10.66 3.11 6.51
C LEU A 81 -10.06 3.17 7.92
N ALA A 82 -9.09 2.28 8.23
CA ALA A 82 -8.40 2.30 9.52
C ALA A 82 -7.58 3.58 9.72
N LYS A 83 -6.97 4.12 8.66
CA LYS A 83 -6.26 5.41 8.71
C LYS A 83 -7.19 6.57 9.06
N VAL A 84 -8.37 6.64 8.45
CA VAL A 84 -9.38 7.64 8.81
C VAL A 84 -9.76 7.52 10.28
N GLY A 85 -10.07 6.31 10.73
CA GLY A 85 -10.42 6.04 12.13
C GLY A 85 -9.35 6.49 13.12
N ALA A 86 -8.08 6.24 12.79
CA ALA A 86 -6.96 6.59 13.66
C ALA A 86 -6.67 8.11 13.71
N TYR A 87 -6.90 8.84 12.59
CA TYR A 87 -6.56 10.27 12.53
C TYR A 87 -7.66 11.18 13.03
N PHE A 88 -8.90 10.80 12.87
CA PHE A 88 -10.06 11.68 13.12
C PHE A 88 -11.00 11.13 14.19
N GLU A 89 -10.59 10.09 14.92
CA GLU A 89 -11.46 9.39 15.89
C GLU A 89 -12.80 8.96 15.25
N ASP A 90 -12.75 8.59 13.96
CA ASP A 90 -13.89 8.26 13.13
C ASP A 90 -14.27 6.78 13.36
N GLY A 91 -15.49 6.52 13.82
CA GLY A 91 -15.99 5.15 14.12
C GLY A 91 -16.26 4.27 12.92
N ARG A 92 -16.26 4.84 11.70
CA ARG A 92 -16.63 4.13 10.46
C ARG A 92 -15.82 2.87 10.21
N PHE A 93 -14.55 2.86 10.60
CA PHE A 93 -13.73 1.65 10.44
C PHE A 93 -14.29 0.47 11.23
N SER A 94 -14.48 0.60 12.53
CA SER A 94 -14.94 -0.51 13.38
C SER A 94 -16.38 -0.91 13.05
N GLU A 95 -17.23 0.06 12.72
CA GLU A 95 -18.62 -0.17 12.30
C GLU A 95 -18.70 -0.95 10.98
N TYR A 96 -17.77 -0.72 10.04
CA TYR A 96 -17.69 -1.39 8.76
C TYR A 96 -16.92 -2.72 8.84
N ALA A 97 -15.74 -2.71 9.44
CA ALA A 97 -14.78 -3.82 9.37
C ALA A 97 -15.25 -5.07 10.14
N LYS A 98 -15.93 -4.90 11.27
CA LYS A 98 -16.42 -6.07 12.05
C LYS A 98 -17.52 -6.84 11.32
N PRO A 99 -18.63 -6.25 10.83
CA PRO A 99 -19.60 -6.97 10.03
C PRO A 99 -19.00 -7.56 8.75
N TRP A 100 -18.12 -6.82 8.09
CA TRP A 100 -17.42 -7.29 6.90
C TRP A 100 -16.62 -8.56 7.18
N MET A 101 -15.83 -8.57 8.24
CA MET A 101 -15.03 -9.74 8.65
C MET A 101 -15.93 -10.93 8.99
N MET A 102 -16.97 -10.73 9.80
CA MET A 102 -17.88 -11.82 10.21
C MET A 102 -18.54 -12.46 9.00
N GLN A 103 -18.98 -11.69 8.03
CA GLN A 103 -19.55 -12.20 6.80
C GLN A 103 -18.54 -13.04 6.00
N ARG A 104 -17.29 -12.59 5.87
CA ARG A 104 -16.26 -13.37 5.16
C ARG A 104 -15.92 -14.67 5.90
N LEU A 105 -15.94 -14.67 7.23
CA LEU A 105 -15.75 -15.90 8.03
C LEU A 105 -16.89 -16.91 7.80
N GLU A 106 -18.13 -16.46 7.72
CA GLU A 106 -19.30 -17.32 7.44
C GLU A 106 -19.25 -17.91 6.01
N GLU A 107 -18.75 -17.16 5.04
CA GLU A 107 -18.58 -17.61 3.66
C GLU A 107 -17.40 -18.59 3.50
N GLY A 108 -16.47 -18.59 4.44
CA GLY A 108 -15.23 -19.36 4.41
C GLY A 108 -14.06 -18.57 3.83
N LEU A 109 -12.95 -18.58 4.54
CA LEU A 109 -11.74 -17.86 4.11
C LEU A 109 -11.00 -18.59 2.98
N PRO A 110 -10.34 -17.85 2.09
CA PRO A 110 -9.47 -18.46 1.09
C PRO A 110 -8.22 -19.10 1.73
N SER A 111 -7.43 -19.81 0.93
CA SER A 111 -6.13 -20.33 1.36
C SER A 111 -5.22 -19.22 1.85
N ARG A 112 -4.41 -19.50 2.88
CA ARG A 112 -3.43 -18.55 3.41
C ARG A 112 -2.31 -18.31 2.41
N ASN A 113 -2.05 -17.06 2.15
CA ASN A 113 -0.93 -16.59 1.33
C ASN A 113 -0.62 -15.12 1.65
N ILE A 114 0.33 -14.53 0.96
CA ILE A 114 0.71 -13.13 1.15
C ILE A 114 -0.48 -12.19 0.93
N ASN A 115 -1.23 -12.37 -0.16
CA ASN A 115 -2.34 -11.50 -0.53
C ASN A 115 -3.50 -11.58 0.47
N THR A 116 -3.85 -12.80 0.89
CA THR A 116 -4.92 -13.02 1.88
C THR A 116 -4.53 -12.64 3.31
N THR A 117 -3.27 -12.28 3.55
CA THR A 117 -2.81 -11.67 4.81
C THR A 117 -3.15 -10.18 4.89
N ALA A 118 -3.24 -9.49 3.77
CA ALA A 118 -3.44 -8.04 3.74
C ALA A 118 -4.65 -7.52 4.55
N PRO A 119 -5.84 -8.16 4.58
CA PRO A 119 -6.94 -7.71 5.41
C PRO A 119 -6.59 -7.66 6.91
N LEU A 120 -5.76 -8.59 7.38
CA LEU A 120 -5.37 -8.65 8.79
C LEU A 120 -4.46 -7.50 9.22
N LEU A 121 -3.82 -6.79 8.28
CA LEU A 121 -3.04 -5.59 8.60
C LEU A 121 -3.87 -4.56 9.38
N SER A 122 -5.16 -4.49 9.13
CA SER A 122 -6.09 -3.58 9.81
C SER A 122 -7.03 -4.29 10.77
N LEU A 123 -7.52 -5.48 10.41
CA LEU A 123 -8.46 -6.22 11.24
C LEU A 123 -7.86 -6.67 12.58
N MET A 124 -6.53 -6.85 12.69
CA MET A 124 -5.85 -7.21 13.93
C MET A 124 -6.10 -6.23 15.10
N GLU A 125 -6.61 -5.07 14.82
CA GLU A 125 -7.00 -4.09 15.84
C GLU A 125 -8.38 -4.41 16.46
N LEU A 126 -9.19 -5.27 15.82
CA LEU A 126 -10.46 -5.73 16.33
C LEU A 126 -10.24 -6.92 17.29
N PRO A 127 -10.83 -6.91 18.50
CA PRO A 127 -10.70 -8.02 19.43
C PRO A 127 -11.16 -9.37 18.84
N GLU A 128 -12.17 -9.35 17.98
CA GLU A 128 -12.71 -10.54 17.32
C GLU A 128 -11.77 -11.17 16.30
N ALA A 129 -10.80 -10.42 15.79
CA ALA A 129 -9.78 -10.89 14.85
C ALA A 129 -8.53 -11.46 15.55
N GLU A 130 -8.42 -11.41 16.88
CA GLU A 130 -7.22 -11.78 17.62
C GLU A 130 -6.74 -13.20 17.31
N ALA A 131 -7.62 -14.20 17.48
CA ALA A 131 -7.27 -15.60 17.26
C ALA A 131 -6.85 -15.86 15.80
N LEU A 132 -7.58 -15.28 14.85
CA LEU A 132 -7.28 -15.37 13.42
C LEU A 132 -5.93 -14.72 13.08
N SER A 133 -5.65 -13.56 13.64
CA SER A 133 -4.39 -12.85 13.42
C SER A 133 -3.19 -13.61 13.96
N LEU A 134 -3.31 -14.23 15.14
CA LEU A 134 -2.29 -15.10 15.72
C LEU A 134 -2.04 -16.33 14.83
N GLU A 135 -3.09 -16.99 14.37
CA GLU A 135 -2.98 -18.16 13.49
C GLU A 135 -2.28 -17.81 12.15
N TRP A 136 -2.59 -16.64 11.56
CA TRP A 136 -1.92 -16.17 10.34
C TRP A 136 -0.46 -15.81 10.58
N ALA A 137 -0.14 -15.16 11.70
CA ALA A 137 1.24 -14.79 12.04
C ALA A 137 2.12 -16.03 12.25
N GLU A 138 1.62 -17.06 12.95
CA GLU A 138 2.34 -18.34 13.09
C GLU A 138 2.52 -19.04 11.74
N TRP A 139 1.50 -19.00 10.88
CA TRP A 139 1.62 -19.57 9.53
C TRP A 139 2.63 -18.84 8.67
N LEU A 140 2.68 -17.50 8.70
CA LEU A 140 3.72 -16.72 8.00
C LEU A 140 5.12 -17.08 8.49
N ALA A 141 5.27 -17.36 9.78
CA ALA A 141 6.55 -17.74 10.37
C ALA A 141 7.01 -19.15 9.96
N SER A 142 6.11 -20.12 9.83
CA SER A 142 6.45 -21.53 9.72
C SER A 142 5.90 -22.27 8.51
N GLY A 143 4.83 -21.79 7.90
CA GLY A 143 4.08 -22.48 6.84
C GLY A 143 4.14 -21.83 5.46
N LEU A 144 4.50 -20.55 5.37
CA LEU A 144 4.61 -19.86 4.10
C LEU A 144 5.80 -20.40 3.29
N PRO A 145 5.63 -20.78 2.01
CA PRO A 145 6.74 -21.16 1.14
C PRO A 145 7.83 -20.09 1.05
N ARG A 146 9.09 -20.53 1.03
CA ARG A 146 10.28 -19.66 1.08
C ARG A 146 11.13 -19.80 -0.17
N THR A 147 11.83 -18.72 -0.53
CA THR A 147 12.86 -18.70 -1.56
C THR A 147 14.21 -19.23 -1.03
N GLU A 148 15.24 -19.28 -1.88
CA GLU A 148 16.62 -19.70 -1.51
C GLU A 148 17.17 -18.96 -0.27
N GLU A 149 16.92 -17.66 -0.13
CA GLU A 149 17.40 -16.86 1.00
C GLU A 149 16.28 -16.59 2.04
N ASP A 150 15.40 -17.56 2.22
CA ASP A 150 14.29 -17.50 3.18
C ASP A 150 13.29 -16.34 2.94
N GLY A 151 13.20 -15.83 1.70
CA GLY A 151 12.25 -14.80 1.31
C GLY A 151 10.82 -15.33 1.26
N TYR A 152 9.84 -14.49 1.57
CA TYR A 152 8.42 -14.80 1.40
C TYR A 152 8.11 -14.97 -0.08
N GLN A 153 7.82 -16.19 -0.50
CA GLN A 153 7.47 -16.48 -1.87
C GLN A 153 6.12 -15.89 -2.25
N HIS A 154 6.09 -15.13 -3.36
CA HIS A 154 4.86 -14.48 -3.79
C HIS A 154 3.89 -15.46 -4.45
N VAL A 155 2.59 -15.11 -4.41
CA VAL A 155 1.54 -15.83 -5.11
C VAL A 155 0.75 -14.87 -5.99
N THR A 156 0.19 -15.40 -7.08
CA THR A 156 -0.79 -14.68 -7.90
C THR A 156 -2.14 -15.37 -7.77
N THR A 157 -3.17 -14.60 -7.47
CA THR A 157 -4.55 -15.09 -7.44
C THR A 157 -5.18 -14.97 -8.83
N GLY A 158 -5.80 -16.05 -9.32
CA GLY A 158 -6.46 -16.10 -10.63
C GLY A 158 -7.85 -15.44 -10.63
N ALA A 159 -8.71 -15.88 -11.56
CA ALA A 159 -10.06 -15.32 -11.70
C ALA A 159 -10.95 -15.54 -10.48
N THR A 160 -10.70 -16.58 -9.71
CA THR A 160 -11.36 -16.86 -8.43
C THR A 160 -10.35 -16.93 -7.29
N ALA A 161 -10.78 -16.69 -6.06
CA ALA A 161 -9.93 -16.77 -4.87
C ALA A 161 -9.35 -18.18 -4.62
N ALA A 162 -9.91 -19.23 -5.25
CA ALA A 162 -9.41 -20.60 -5.19
C ALA A 162 -8.24 -20.87 -6.18
N GLU A 163 -8.10 -20.05 -7.20
CA GLU A 163 -7.06 -20.20 -8.22
C GLU A 163 -5.80 -19.46 -7.77
N VAL A 164 -4.93 -20.14 -7.03
CA VAL A 164 -3.68 -19.56 -6.51
C VAL A 164 -2.50 -20.22 -7.22
N THR A 165 -1.65 -19.40 -7.82
CA THR A 165 -0.38 -19.83 -8.43
C THR A 165 0.77 -19.37 -7.54
N LEU A 166 1.59 -20.32 -7.09
CA LEU A 166 2.84 -20.00 -6.42
C LEU A 166 3.88 -19.57 -7.48
N ASN A 167 4.43 -18.38 -7.30
CA ASN A 167 5.53 -17.88 -8.13
C ASN A 167 6.85 -18.38 -7.50
N GLU A 168 7.31 -19.56 -7.95
CA GLU A 168 8.45 -20.24 -7.33
C GLU A 168 9.72 -19.40 -7.38
N ASN A 169 10.38 -19.29 -6.24
CA ASN A 169 11.61 -18.52 -6.07
C ASN A 169 11.48 -17.03 -6.46
N GLU A 170 10.31 -16.43 -6.25
CA GLU A 170 10.08 -15.02 -6.53
C GLU A 170 9.70 -14.24 -5.28
N ILE A 171 10.31 -13.05 -5.12
CA ILE A 171 9.87 -12.01 -4.19
C ILE A 171 9.40 -10.80 -4.99
N TRP A 172 8.28 -10.22 -4.56
CA TRP A 172 7.68 -9.03 -5.18
C TRP A 172 7.59 -7.89 -4.16
N ILE A 173 7.70 -6.66 -4.64
CA ILE A 173 7.73 -5.48 -3.78
C ILE A 173 6.44 -5.31 -2.95
N ASP A 174 5.31 -5.82 -3.44
CA ASP A 174 4.00 -5.81 -2.78
C ASP A 174 4.03 -6.47 -1.40
N THR A 175 4.89 -7.48 -1.22
CA THR A 175 5.02 -8.26 0.02
C THR A 175 5.31 -7.38 1.24
N LEU A 176 6.01 -6.26 1.05
CA LEU A 176 6.27 -5.31 2.13
C LEU A 176 4.95 -4.87 2.79
N PHE A 177 3.97 -4.49 1.97
CA PHE A 177 2.71 -3.96 2.47
C PHE A 177 1.71 -5.06 2.82
N MET A 178 1.69 -6.16 2.04
CA MET A 178 0.72 -7.23 2.22
C MET A 178 1.00 -8.11 3.44
N ALA A 179 2.28 -8.40 3.76
CA ALA A 179 2.63 -9.36 4.80
C ALA A 179 3.70 -8.86 5.80
N ILE A 180 4.73 -8.12 5.36
CA ILE A 180 5.86 -7.75 6.24
C ILE A 180 5.41 -6.80 7.33
N LEU A 181 4.60 -5.78 7.00
CA LEU A 181 4.04 -4.84 7.99
C LEU A 181 3.14 -5.56 9.01
N PHE A 182 2.31 -6.49 8.56
CA PHE A 182 1.48 -7.29 9.48
C PHE A 182 2.35 -8.11 10.44
N THR A 183 3.38 -8.81 9.93
CA THR A 183 4.30 -9.59 10.76
C THR A 183 5.00 -8.72 11.79
N ALA A 184 5.45 -7.52 11.39
CA ALA A 184 6.07 -6.55 12.30
C ALA A 184 5.09 -6.09 13.39
N ARG A 185 3.86 -5.71 13.02
CA ARG A 185 2.81 -5.28 13.97
C ARG A 185 2.46 -6.38 14.98
N MET A 186 2.32 -7.62 14.51
CA MET A 186 2.08 -8.77 15.38
C MET A 186 3.26 -9.02 16.33
N GLY A 187 4.50 -8.90 15.81
CA GLY A 187 5.72 -9.02 16.60
C GLY A 187 5.86 -7.97 17.71
N VAL A 188 5.35 -6.74 17.47
CA VAL A 188 5.29 -5.69 18.49
C VAL A 188 4.13 -5.91 19.44
N LYS A 189 2.93 -6.17 18.95
CA LYS A 189 1.72 -6.33 19.75
C LYS A 189 1.80 -7.47 20.77
N TYR A 190 2.44 -8.57 20.39
CA TYR A 190 2.55 -9.79 21.24
C TYR A 190 3.96 -10.01 21.81
N ASP A 191 4.84 -9.01 21.71
CA ASP A 191 6.25 -9.06 22.15
C ASP A 191 7.00 -10.30 21.62
N ARG A 192 6.77 -10.67 20.36
CA ARG A 192 7.40 -11.81 19.69
C ARG A 192 8.66 -11.35 18.94
N ALA A 193 9.82 -11.58 19.55
CA ALA A 193 11.10 -11.22 18.96
C ALA A 193 11.39 -11.95 17.64
N ASP A 194 10.98 -13.21 17.52
CA ASP A 194 11.11 -14.01 16.30
C ASP A 194 10.33 -13.43 15.13
N TRP A 195 9.10 -12.95 15.34
CA TRP A 195 8.32 -12.28 14.31
C TRP A 195 8.91 -10.92 13.90
N ARG A 196 9.41 -10.14 14.89
CA ARG A 196 10.12 -8.89 14.60
C ARG A 196 11.37 -9.14 13.75
N GLN A 197 12.18 -10.16 14.11
CA GLN A 197 13.37 -10.52 13.34
C GLN A 197 13.03 -11.05 11.95
N SER A 198 11.99 -11.88 11.82
CA SER A 198 11.51 -12.37 10.53
C SER A 198 11.07 -11.19 9.63
N SER A 199 10.29 -10.25 10.15
CA SER A 199 9.86 -9.08 9.38
C SER A 199 11.05 -8.21 8.93
N LEU A 200 12.06 -8.04 9.79
CA LEU A 200 13.25 -7.29 9.44
C LEU A 200 14.07 -8.01 8.37
N HIS A 201 14.25 -9.33 8.49
CA HIS A 201 14.91 -10.13 7.45
C HIS A 201 14.22 -9.95 6.09
N GLN A 202 12.90 -10.09 6.06
CA GLN A 202 12.13 -9.92 4.82
C GLN A 202 12.30 -8.51 4.24
N LEU A 203 12.21 -7.46 5.04
CA LEU A 203 12.42 -6.09 4.58
C LEU A 203 13.82 -5.89 3.97
N LEU A 204 14.86 -6.33 4.68
CA LEU A 204 16.24 -6.19 4.21
C LEU A 204 16.49 -7.01 2.94
N LEU A 205 15.90 -8.21 2.83
CA LEU A 205 15.98 -9.06 1.65
C LEU A 205 15.34 -8.39 0.42
N HIS A 206 14.15 -7.79 0.58
CA HIS A 206 13.49 -7.06 -0.49
C HIS A 206 14.33 -5.84 -0.91
N ILE A 207 14.90 -5.07 0.02
CA ILE A 207 15.81 -3.98 -0.32
C ILE A 207 17.04 -4.50 -1.08
N LYS A 208 17.65 -5.61 -0.61
CA LYS A 208 18.84 -6.19 -1.24
C LYS A 208 18.64 -6.49 -2.73
N TYR A 209 17.49 -7.02 -3.12
CA TYR A 209 17.24 -7.52 -4.46
C TYR A 209 16.42 -6.58 -5.36
N LEU A 210 15.64 -5.69 -4.76
CA LEU A 210 14.75 -4.84 -5.54
C LEU A 210 15.24 -3.39 -5.67
N TYR A 211 16.10 -2.92 -4.77
CA TYR A 211 16.57 -1.54 -4.81
C TYR A 211 17.67 -1.33 -5.84
N ASP A 212 17.39 -0.50 -6.86
CA ASP A 212 18.41 -0.07 -7.80
C ASP A 212 19.18 1.14 -7.28
N ARG A 213 20.46 0.93 -6.99
CA ARG A 213 21.35 1.98 -6.44
C ARG A 213 21.69 3.09 -7.42
N LYS A 214 21.44 2.91 -8.73
CA LYS A 214 21.73 3.93 -9.75
C LYS A 214 20.61 4.95 -9.81
N THR A 215 19.37 4.49 -9.79
CA THR A 215 18.19 5.34 -9.91
C THR A 215 17.61 5.73 -8.56
N GLY A 216 17.81 4.94 -7.51
CA GLY A 216 17.15 5.10 -6.21
C GLY A 216 15.73 4.55 -6.19
N LEU A 217 15.28 3.88 -7.24
CA LEU A 217 13.95 3.30 -7.38
C LEU A 217 13.99 1.79 -7.13
N PHE A 218 12.80 1.18 -7.01
CA PHE A 218 12.65 -0.25 -6.79
C PHE A 218 12.08 -0.95 -8.02
N PHE A 219 12.68 -2.08 -8.39
CA PHE A 219 12.11 -3.04 -9.33
C PHE A 219 10.87 -3.71 -8.74
N HIS A 220 9.96 -4.18 -9.59
CA HIS A 220 8.74 -4.86 -9.17
C HIS A 220 9.01 -6.18 -8.45
N GLY A 221 9.98 -6.97 -8.91
CA GLY A 221 10.31 -8.24 -8.29
C GLY A 221 11.69 -8.77 -8.66
N TRP A 222 12.04 -9.89 -8.01
CA TRP A 222 13.25 -10.64 -8.26
C TRP A 222 12.95 -12.14 -8.37
N ASN A 223 13.55 -12.82 -9.36
CA ASN A 223 13.50 -14.25 -9.51
C ASN A 223 14.87 -14.86 -9.14
N PHE A 224 14.92 -15.67 -8.09
CA PHE A 224 16.17 -16.27 -7.60
C PHE A 224 16.73 -17.31 -8.55
N THR A 225 15.88 -18.08 -9.24
CA THR A 225 16.31 -19.10 -10.20
C THR A 225 16.94 -18.47 -11.45
N GLY A 226 16.28 -17.46 -12.01
CA GLY A 226 16.76 -16.73 -13.19
C GLY A 226 17.78 -15.64 -12.88
N ARG A 227 17.88 -15.20 -11.62
CA ARG A 227 18.73 -14.10 -11.14
C ARG A 227 18.55 -12.81 -11.92
N HIS A 228 17.30 -12.37 -12.03
CA HIS A 228 16.92 -11.15 -12.76
C HIS A 228 15.71 -10.45 -12.12
N ASN A 229 15.54 -9.17 -12.48
CA ASN A 229 14.39 -8.35 -12.09
C ASN A 229 13.31 -8.30 -13.20
N PHE A 230 13.11 -9.40 -13.93
CA PHE A 230 12.12 -9.52 -15.03
C PHE A 230 12.37 -8.48 -16.14
N SER A 231 11.40 -7.61 -16.41
CA SER A 231 11.51 -6.50 -17.37
C SER A 231 12.25 -5.26 -16.82
N GLU A 232 12.81 -5.34 -15.62
CA GLU A 232 13.48 -4.22 -14.93
C GLU A 232 12.59 -2.97 -14.82
N ALA A 233 11.28 -3.18 -14.65
CA ALA A 233 10.32 -2.09 -14.55
C ALA A 233 10.33 -1.44 -13.16
N PHE A 234 10.44 -0.11 -13.14
CA PHE A 234 10.21 0.71 -11.95
C PHE A 234 8.74 1.09 -11.87
N TRP A 235 7.92 0.12 -11.45
CA TRP A 235 6.48 0.29 -11.39
C TRP A 235 6.05 1.24 -10.28
N CYS A 236 5.21 2.23 -10.62
CA CYS A 236 4.80 3.33 -9.74
C CYS A 236 4.14 2.82 -8.44
N ARG A 237 3.10 1.99 -8.54
CA ARG A 237 2.40 1.49 -7.34
C ARG A 237 3.29 0.57 -6.50
N GLY A 238 4.19 -0.20 -7.12
CA GLY A 238 5.19 -0.98 -6.41
C GLY A 238 6.12 -0.09 -5.58
N ASN A 239 6.65 0.98 -6.18
CA ASN A 239 7.42 1.98 -5.44
C ASN A 239 6.56 2.68 -4.37
N GLY A 240 5.27 2.91 -4.64
CA GLY A 240 4.32 3.44 -3.68
C GLY A 240 4.15 2.54 -2.44
N TRP A 241 4.10 1.23 -2.60
CA TRP A 241 4.06 0.29 -1.46
C TRP A 241 5.24 0.46 -0.53
N PHE A 242 6.43 0.64 -1.11
CA PHE A 242 7.64 0.86 -0.31
C PHE A 242 7.64 2.26 0.33
N THR A 243 7.32 3.29 -0.44
CA THR A 243 7.30 4.68 0.06
C THR A 243 6.30 4.88 1.19
N LEU A 244 5.14 4.22 1.13
CA LEU A 244 4.13 4.27 2.19
C LEU A 244 4.49 3.33 3.36
N GLY A 245 4.94 2.11 3.07
CA GLY A 245 5.15 1.07 4.08
C GLY A 245 6.41 1.26 4.91
N LEU A 246 7.53 1.71 4.30
CA LEU A 246 8.81 1.80 5.02
C LEU A 246 8.78 2.82 6.17
N PRO A 247 8.27 4.04 6.03
CA PRO A 247 8.23 4.97 7.17
C PRO A 247 7.30 4.48 8.29
N GLU A 248 6.20 3.78 7.97
CA GLU A 248 5.36 3.12 9.00
C GLU A 248 6.13 2.00 9.71
N TYR A 249 6.87 1.19 8.96
CA TYR A 249 7.73 0.15 9.52
C TYR A 249 8.80 0.73 10.46
N ILE A 250 9.48 1.80 10.05
CA ILE A 250 10.49 2.48 10.86
C ILE A 250 9.87 3.02 12.15
N ASP A 251 8.73 3.67 12.06
CA ASP A 251 8.04 4.25 13.23
C ASP A 251 7.65 3.17 14.25
N LEU A 252 7.07 2.07 13.76
CA LEU A 252 6.68 0.91 14.56
C LEU A 252 7.88 0.19 15.20
N MET A 253 8.91 -0.06 14.42
CA MET A 253 10.03 -0.93 14.81
C MET A 253 11.19 -0.18 15.45
N ARG A 254 11.18 1.15 15.46
CA ARG A 254 12.27 1.99 16.01
C ARG A 254 12.81 1.52 17.38
N PRO A 255 11.98 1.12 18.36
CA PRO A 255 12.50 0.66 19.66
C PRO A 255 13.27 -0.66 19.61
N TYR A 256 13.18 -1.40 18.51
CA TYR A 256 13.72 -2.75 18.33
C TYR A 256 14.83 -2.83 17.27
N LEU A 257 15.18 -1.69 16.66
CA LEU A 257 16.20 -1.61 15.62
C LEU A 257 17.51 -1.05 16.20
N ASP A 258 18.62 -1.66 15.83
CA ASP A 258 19.94 -1.10 16.07
C ASP A 258 20.13 0.19 15.27
N GLU A 259 20.93 1.13 15.80
CA GLU A 259 21.17 2.44 15.21
C GLU A 259 21.63 2.37 13.75
N GLY A 260 22.54 1.41 13.43
CA GLY A 260 23.03 1.20 12.07
C GLY A 260 21.94 0.75 11.10
N VAL A 261 21.03 -0.11 11.56
CA VAL A 261 19.88 -0.58 10.75
C VAL A 261 18.88 0.56 10.56
N LEU A 262 18.57 1.30 11.61
CA LEU A 262 17.70 2.46 11.55
C LEU A 262 18.22 3.52 10.56
N LEU A 263 19.53 3.80 10.63
CA LEU A 263 20.19 4.72 9.71
C LEU A 263 20.10 4.21 8.26
N TYR A 264 20.39 2.92 8.02
CA TYR A 264 20.30 2.32 6.70
C TYR A 264 18.89 2.42 6.10
N LEU A 265 17.85 2.08 6.85
CA LEU A 265 16.46 2.17 6.40
C LEU A 265 16.05 3.62 6.12
N THR A 266 16.42 4.55 7.00
CA THR A 266 16.12 5.98 6.83
C THR A 266 16.81 6.55 5.59
N GLN A 267 18.08 6.19 5.35
CA GLN A 267 18.79 6.65 4.15
C GLN A 267 18.22 6.03 2.87
N THR A 268 17.81 4.76 2.90
CA THR A 268 17.15 4.11 1.76
C THR A 268 15.83 4.83 1.41
N PHE A 269 15.02 5.14 2.43
CA PHE A 269 13.78 5.90 2.24
C PHE A 269 14.03 7.29 1.66
N ARG A 270 15.03 8.01 2.19
CA ARG A 270 15.42 9.34 1.68
C ARG A 270 15.88 9.28 0.23
N SER A 271 16.74 8.32 -0.11
CA SER A 271 17.26 8.16 -1.48
C SER A 271 16.15 7.84 -2.47
N GLN A 272 15.20 6.97 -2.10
CA GLN A 272 14.03 6.71 -2.94
C GLN A 272 13.17 7.97 -3.10
N SER A 273 12.91 8.69 -2.00
CA SER A 273 12.12 9.92 -2.06
C SER A 273 12.77 10.98 -2.94
N GLU A 274 14.10 11.13 -2.90
CA GLU A 274 14.84 12.02 -3.79
C GLU A 274 14.71 11.63 -5.26
N ALA A 275 14.81 10.33 -5.56
CA ALA A 275 14.60 9.82 -6.91
C ALA A 275 13.16 10.07 -7.41
N LEU A 276 12.17 9.85 -6.56
CA LEU A 276 10.76 10.10 -6.88
C LEU A 276 10.49 11.58 -7.20
N LEU A 277 11.10 12.52 -6.47
CA LEU A 277 10.97 13.94 -6.79
C LEU A 277 11.47 14.27 -8.20
N GLN A 278 12.53 13.60 -8.66
CA GLN A 278 13.12 13.87 -9.98
C GLN A 278 12.25 13.36 -11.15
N VAL A 279 11.42 12.33 -10.89
CA VAL A 279 10.57 11.71 -11.91
C VAL A 279 9.08 12.06 -11.75
N GLN A 280 8.75 13.00 -10.86
CA GLN A 280 7.37 13.48 -10.72
C GLN A 280 6.98 14.31 -11.96
N HIS A 281 5.82 13.98 -12.55
CA HIS A 281 5.27 14.75 -13.67
C HIS A 281 4.95 16.19 -13.26
N GLU A 282 5.00 17.11 -14.22
CA GLU A 282 4.69 18.52 -13.96
C GLU A 282 3.27 18.77 -13.43
N GLU A 283 2.32 17.88 -13.72
CA GLU A 283 0.96 17.91 -13.17
C GLU A 283 0.84 17.35 -11.74
N GLY A 284 1.91 16.77 -11.19
CA GLY A 284 1.98 16.31 -9.80
C GLY A 284 1.84 14.81 -9.57
N LEU A 285 1.39 14.04 -10.55
CA LEU A 285 1.33 12.58 -10.46
C LEU A 285 2.66 11.93 -10.90
N TRP A 286 2.75 10.61 -10.79
CA TRP A 286 3.82 9.78 -11.33
C TRP A 286 3.28 8.84 -12.40
N HIS A 287 4.11 8.58 -13.41
CA HIS A 287 3.82 7.64 -14.49
C HIS A 287 3.85 6.20 -13.99
N THR A 288 3.05 5.30 -14.60
CA THR A 288 3.02 3.88 -14.22
C THR A 288 4.40 3.22 -14.30
N LEU A 289 5.24 3.63 -15.26
CA LEU A 289 6.66 3.35 -15.30
C LEU A 289 7.40 4.64 -14.95
N LEU A 290 8.04 4.69 -13.79
CA LEU A 290 8.62 5.91 -13.24
C LEU A 290 9.72 6.54 -14.10
N ASP A 291 10.39 5.75 -14.91
CA ASP A 291 11.46 6.15 -15.82
C ASP A 291 10.99 6.27 -17.29
N ASP A 292 9.68 6.25 -17.54
CA ASP A 292 9.08 6.41 -18.86
C ASP A 292 7.94 7.44 -18.84
N SER A 293 8.27 8.67 -19.22
CA SER A 293 7.32 9.78 -19.28
C SER A 293 6.27 9.66 -20.38
N THR A 294 6.33 8.65 -21.25
CA THR A 294 5.32 8.37 -22.26
C THR A 294 4.23 7.41 -21.76
N SER A 295 4.47 6.73 -20.64
CA SER A 295 3.47 5.89 -19.98
C SER A 295 2.40 6.74 -19.29
N TYR A 296 1.24 6.16 -18.98
CA TYR A 296 0.16 6.94 -18.35
C TYR A 296 0.49 7.34 -16.90
N ALA A 297 -0.09 8.47 -16.46
CA ALA A 297 -0.05 8.88 -15.05
C ALA A 297 -0.98 7.98 -14.23
N GLU A 298 -0.48 7.41 -13.13
CA GLU A 298 -1.15 6.39 -12.31
C GLU A 298 -1.53 6.96 -10.93
N THR A 299 -2.82 7.03 -10.64
CA THR A 299 -3.33 7.74 -9.47
C THR A 299 -3.04 7.01 -8.16
N SER A 300 -3.19 5.67 -8.11
CA SER A 300 -3.04 4.93 -6.85
C SER A 300 -1.60 4.89 -6.35
N GLY A 301 -0.63 4.67 -7.24
CA GLY A 301 0.78 4.74 -6.90
C GLY A 301 1.21 6.15 -6.50
N SER A 302 0.71 7.15 -7.21
CA SER A 302 0.95 8.55 -6.87
C SER A 302 0.41 8.91 -5.49
N ALA A 303 -0.80 8.46 -5.15
CA ALA A 303 -1.37 8.65 -3.82
C ALA A 303 -0.55 7.97 -2.73
N ALA A 304 -0.10 6.72 -2.95
CA ALA A 304 0.75 6.00 -2.00
C ALA A 304 2.11 6.69 -1.79
N ILE A 305 2.77 7.10 -2.87
CA ILE A 305 4.06 7.83 -2.83
C ILE A 305 3.89 9.11 -2.00
N ALA A 306 2.92 9.94 -2.35
CA ALA A 306 2.71 11.21 -1.68
C ALA A 306 2.31 11.04 -0.21
N ALA A 307 1.45 10.06 0.12
CA ALA A 307 1.08 9.74 1.50
C ALA A 307 2.30 9.33 2.33
N GLY A 308 3.15 8.44 1.79
CA GLY A 308 4.37 8.00 2.46
C GLY A 308 5.38 9.13 2.68
N ILE A 309 5.53 10.02 1.70
CA ILE A 309 6.38 11.23 1.82
C ILE A 309 5.84 12.14 2.94
N LEU A 310 4.53 12.45 2.96
CA LEU A 310 3.93 13.30 3.99
C LEU A 310 4.09 12.69 5.39
N PHE A 311 3.85 11.38 5.51
CA PHE A 311 4.08 10.65 6.76
C PHE A 311 5.56 10.73 7.19
N GLY A 312 6.50 10.50 6.25
CA GLY A 312 7.93 10.58 6.49
C GLY A 312 8.39 11.97 6.96
N VAL A 313 7.86 13.04 6.36
CA VAL A 313 8.13 14.42 6.82
C VAL A 313 7.55 14.64 8.23
N ARG A 314 6.33 14.23 8.50
CA ARG A 314 5.70 14.35 9.81
C ARG A 314 6.46 13.61 10.91
N ARG A 315 7.11 12.49 10.57
CA ARG A 315 7.94 11.68 11.49
C ARG A 315 9.41 12.11 11.55
N GLY A 316 9.78 13.17 10.83
CA GLY A 316 11.16 13.69 10.81
C GLY A 316 12.18 12.78 10.09
N LEU A 317 11.69 11.86 9.22
CA LEU A 317 12.53 11.02 8.36
C LEU A 317 12.97 11.77 7.11
N LEU A 318 12.15 12.71 6.65
CA LEU A 318 12.39 13.60 5.52
C LEU A 318 12.28 15.05 5.98
N ASP A 319 12.95 15.96 5.28
CA ASP A 319 12.83 17.39 5.50
C ASP A 319 11.62 18.00 4.73
N GLU A 320 11.24 19.24 5.07
CA GLU A 320 10.03 19.91 4.56
C GLU A 320 9.99 20.10 3.03
N ARG A 321 11.14 20.12 2.35
CA ARG A 321 11.18 20.25 0.88
C ARG A 321 10.42 19.12 0.16
N PHE A 322 10.37 17.93 0.76
CA PHE A 322 9.64 16.80 0.19
C PHE A 322 8.12 16.98 0.26
N ALA A 323 7.62 17.72 1.25
CA ALA A 323 6.19 17.96 1.40
C ALA A 323 5.62 18.79 0.23
N GLU A 324 6.39 19.68 -0.39
CA GLU A 324 5.92 20.46 -1.53
C GLU A 324 5.53 19.57 -2.71
N ALA A 325 6.37 18.61 -3.07
CA ALA A 325 6.07 17.64 -4.13
C ALA A 325 4.85 16.77 -3.79
N ALA A 326 4.75 16.31 -2.53
CA ALA A 326 3.61 15.51 -2.09
C ALA A 326 2.30 16.33 -2.09
N MET A 327 2.34 17.60 -1.70
CA MET A 327 1.17 18.49 -1.74
C MET A 327 0.74 18.84 -3.18
N LYS A 328 1.69 18.85 -4.14
CA LYS A 328 1.36 18.95 -5.56
C LYS A 328 0.58 17.73 -6.04
N ALA A 329 0.97 16.53 -5.57
CA ALA A 329 0.22 15.31 -5.85
C ALA A 329 -1.17 15.32 -5.19
N VAL A 330 -1.35 15.91 -4.02
CA VAL A 330 -2.68 16.08 -3.40
C VAL A 330 -3.62 16.83 -4.33
N GLU A 331 -3.18 17.96 -4.91
CA GLU A 331 -4.02 18.73 -5.86
C GLU A 331 -4.35 17.89 -7.10
N ALA A 332 -3.35 17.22 -7.67
CA ALA A 332 -3.56 16.38 -8.85
C ALA A 332 -4.52 15.20 -8.59
N VAL A 333 -4.47 14.60 -7.39
CA VAL A 333 -5.37 13.52 -7.00
C VAL A 333 -6.78 14.06 -6.74
N LEU A 334 -6.95 15.24 -6.17
CA LEU A 334 -8.25 15.86 -5.98
C LEU A 334 -9.00 16.05 -7.32
N GLU A 335 -8.27 16.37 -8.41
CA GLU A 335 -8.85 16.49 -9.75
C GLU A 335 -9.23 15.12 -10.39
N ARG A 336 -8.83 14.01 -9.78
CA ARG A 336 -9.15 12.64 -10.18
C ARG A 336 -10.32 12.03 -9.40
N ILE A 337 -10.94 12.79 -8.50
CA ILE A 337 -12.07 12.34 -7.70
C ILE A 337 -13.37 12.79 -8.38
N GLY A 338 -14.16 11.82 -8.85
CA GLY A 338 -15.46 12.06 -9.45
C GLY A 338 -16.50 12.57 -8.44
N GLU A 339 -17.63 13.06 -8.94
CA GLU A 339 -18.73 13.56 -8.10
C GLU A 339 -19.28 12.51 -7.14
N ASP A 340 -19.27 11.24 -7.55
CA ASP A 340 -19.69 10.08 -6.74
C ASP A 340 -18.60 9.57 -5.76
N GLY A 341 -17.43 10.23 -5.74
CA GLY A 341 -16.29 9.85 -4.92
C GLY A 341 -15.40 8.76 -5.52
N SER A 342 -15.64 8.32 -6.75
CA SER A 342 -14.76 7.37 -7.45
C SER A 342 -13.42 8.02 -7.77
N VAL A 343 -12.32 7.31 -7.53
CA VAL A 343 -10.97 7.74 -7.89
C VAL A 343 -10.62 7.19 -9.26
N GLU A 344 -10.39 8.09 -10.22
CA GLU A 344 -10.07 7.78 -11.60
C GLU A 344 -8.56 7.61 -11.83
N GLY A 345 -8.19 7.00 -12.97
CA GLY A 345 -6.78 6.81 -13.33
C GLY A 345 -6.06 5.78 -12.46
N VAL A 346 -6.78 4.83 -11.88
CA VAL A 346 -6.25 3.73 -11.09
C VAL A 346 -6.10 2.50 -11.98
N SER A 347 -4.88 1.98 -12.12
CA SER A 347 -4.64 0.73 -12.84
C SER A 347 -5.13 -0.47 -12.02
N ALA A 348 -5.76 -1.44 -12.68
CA ALA A 348 -6.20 -2.71 -12.10
C ALA A 348 -5.03 -3.52 -11.51
N GLY A 349 -5.31 -4.71 -10.97
CA GLY A 349 -4.29 -5.62 -10.43
C GLY A 349 -3.18 -5.85 -11.46
N THR A 350 -1.94 -5.54 -11.09
CA THR A 350 -0.81 -5.51 -12.02
C THR A 350 0.16 -6.65 -11.70
N PRO A 351 0.16 -7.74 -12.49
CA PRO A 351 1.18 -8.78 -12.35
C PRO A 351 2.54 -8.28 -12.81
N ILE A 352 3.61 -8.98 -12.46
CA ILE A 352 4.93 -8.66 -13.02
C ILE A 352 4.91 -8.86 -14.53
N GLY A 353 5.16 -7.79 -15.27
CA GLY A 353 5.29 -7.81 -16.72
C GLY A 353 6.58 -8.51 -17.17
N LYS A 354 6.48 -9.35 -18.19
CA LYS A 354 7.66 -9.90 -18.87
C LYS A 354 8.34 -8.84 -19.74
N LEU A 355 7.56 -7.90 -20.24
CA LEU A 355 8.00 -6.74 -20.99
C LEU A 355 7.54 -5.47 -20.26
N ARG A 356 8.22 -4.36 -20.51
CA ARG A 356 7.82 -3.05 -19.94
C ARG A 356 6.47 -2.59 -20.47
N GLU A 357 6.16 -2.90 -21.72
CA GLU A 357 4.90 -2.59 -22.38
C GLU A 357 3.68 -3.25 -21.71
N ASP A 358 3.87 -4.36 -20.98
CA ASP A 358 2.80 -5.04 -20.25
C ASP A 358 2.16 -4.09 -19.22
N TYR A 359 2.96 -3.22 -18.57
CA TYR A 359 2.47 -2.23 -17.59
C TYR A 359 1.62 -1.13 -18.22
N ALA A 360 1.90 -0.78 -19.48
CA ALA A 360 1.15 0.25 -20.19
C ALA A 360 -0.24 -0.24 -20.66
N GLN A 361 -0.48 -1.55 -20.64
CA GLN A 361 -1.72 -2.16 -21.12
C GLN A 361 -2.73 -2.49 -20.01
N ILE A 362 -2.37 -2.26 -18.74
CA ILE A 362 -3.27 -2.53 -17.61
C ILE A 362 -4.51 -1.65 -17.72
N VAL A 363 -5.69 -2.24 -17.54
CA VAL A 363 -6.97 -1.51 -17.59
C VAL A 363 -7.11 -0.56 -16.41
N MET A 364 -7.80 0.55 -16.65
CA MET A 364 -8.12 1.54 -15.62
C MET A 364 -9.52 1.31 -15.07
N ALA A 365 -9.67 1.32 -13.76
CA ALA A 365 -10.97 1.23 -13.11
C ALA A 365 -10.91 1.76 -11.67
N PRO A 366 -12.03 2.20 -11.08
CA PRO A 366 -12.11 2.45 -9.66
C PRO A 366 -11.86 1.16 -8.87
N MET A 367 -10.82 1.15 -8.03
CA MET A 367 -10.43 -0.02 -7.26
C MET A 367 -10.40 0.31 -5.77
N ALA A 368 -10.67 -0.68 -4.91
CA ALA A 368 -10.67 -0.51 -3.45
C ALA A 368 -9.36 0.10 -2.93
N TYR A 369 -8.21 -0.36 -3.43
CA TYR A 369 -6.91 0.20 -3.07
C TYR A 369 -6.67 1.61 -3.62
N GLY A 370 -7.23 1.96 -4.79
CA GLY A 370 -7.17 3.34 -5.31
C GLY A 370 -7.89 4.32 -4.39
N GLN A 371 -9.10 3.96 -3.95
CA GLN A 371 -9.85 4.71 -2.95
C GLN A 371 -9.06 4.82 -1.64
N ALA A 372 -8.55 3.69 -1.14
CA ALA A 372 -7.84 3.62 0.15
C ALA A 372 -6.53 4.42 0.19
N LEU A 373 -5.72 4.34 -0.87
CA LEU A 373 -4.47 5.10 -0.96
C LEU A 373 -4.73 6.60 -1.09
N THR A 374 -5.81 6.98 -1.78
CA THR A 374 -6.29 8.37 -1.81
C THR A 374 -6.75 8.83 -0.43
N ILE A 375 -7.50 8.00 0.32
CA ILE A 375 -7.88 8.28 1.70
C ILE A 375 -6.63 8.49 2.57
N ALA A 376 -5.63 7.62 2.45
CA ALA A 376 -4.38 7.77 3.20
C ALA A 376 -3.66 9.08 2.88
N LEU A 377 -3.59 9.46 1.59
CA LEU A 377 -3.00 10.73 1.16
C LEU A 377 -3.75 11.94 1.73
N LEU A 378 -5.07 11.98 1.55
CA LEU A 378 -5.89 13.09 2.02
C LEU A 378 -5.86 13.20 3.55
N GLY A 379 -5.85 12.07 4.25
CA GLY A 379 -5.68 11.99 5.69
C GLY A 379 -4.35 12.58 6.16
N GLU A 380 -3.22 12.20 5.55
CA GLU A 380 -1.91 12.76 5.89
C GLU A 380 -1.83 14.27 5.57
N ALA A 381 -2.45 14.71 4.47
CA ALA A 381 -2.51 16.14 4.13
C ALA A 381 -3.28 16.97 5.17
N LEU A 382 -4.37 16.43 5.74
CA LEU A 382 -5.16 17.07 6.80
C LEU A 382 -4.48 17.03 8.17
N TYR A 383 -3.81 15.91 8.47
CA TYR A 383 -3.16 15.70 9.78
C TYR A 383 -1.97 16.64 10.01
N ARG A 384 -1.43 17.24 8.98
CA ARG A 384 -0.38 18.28 9.05
C ARG A 384 -0.93 19.65 9.44
N GLY A 385 -2.18 19.87 9.34
CA GLY A 385 -2.88 21.07 9.77
C GLY A 385 -3.37 20.97 11.19
#